data_bf01615659e1e22e88b74cc6e5868dea
#
_entry.id   bf01615659e1e22e88b74cc6e5868dea
#
_cell.length_a   1.000
_cell.length_b   1.000
_cell.length_c   1.000
_cell.angle_alpha   90.00
_cell.angle_beta   90.00
_cell.angle_gamma   90.00
#
_symmetry.space_group_name_H-M   'P 1'
#
loop_
_entity.id
_entity.type
_entity.pdbx_description
1 polymer ?
#
loop_
_entity_poly.entity_id
_entity_poly.type
_entity_poly.pdbx_seq_one_letter_code
_entity_poly.pdbx_strand_id
1 'polypeptide(L)'
;MEYAKAAGLKVIVTDHHTIEDTIADCIVIDPKKPEKFLKDSSRKYPFSDLAGCGVAFKFVQALQRQAGLPRNMLNDCLDMVAIGTVGDIVSLRDENRTLVKYGVEIANSGRRKSLSKLTKAISIDEINSESIAFGIVPHINATGRMASASEAVELFITGSDRVMDDKVAKLIICNRERKRIQEEAYENCLDLVSGEENFIVLRVSDMHEGIA
;
A
#
# COMPACT_ATOMS: atom_id res chain seq x y z
N MET A 1 10.14 -10.83 -17.11
CA MET A 1 11.48 -10.27 -17.40
C MET A 1 11.92 -10.49 -18.84
N GLU A 2 11.76 -11.68 -19.41
CA GLU A 2 12.17 -12.00 -20.79
C GLU A 2 11.54 -11.07 -21.83
N TYR A 3 10.23 -10.81 -21.73
CA TYR A 3 9.54 -9.85 -22.61
C TYR A 3 10.16 -8.44 -22.55
N ALA A 4 10.43 -7.92 -21.35
CA ALA A 4 11.02 -6.62 -21.19
C ALA A 4 12.43 -6.53 -21.79
N LYS A 5 13.24 -7.58 -21.62
CA LYS A 5 14.56 -7.68 -22.25
C LYS A 5 14.46 -7.75 -23.78
N ALA A 6 13.54 -8.55 -24.31
CA ALA A 6 13.31 -8.64 -25.74
C ALA A 6 12.85 -7.31 -26.36
N ALA A 7 12.11 -6.52 -25.58
CA ALA A 7 11.70 -5.14 -25.94
C ALA A 7 12.80 -4.10 -25.72
N GLY A 8 14.02 -4.47 -25.32
CA GLY A 8 15.13 -3.56 -25.07
C GLY A 8 14.97 -2.66 -23.82
N LEU A 9 14.07 -3.00 -22.91
CA LEU A 9 13.80 -2.22 -21.70
C LEU A 9 14.84 -2.51 -20.62
N LYS A 10 15.34 -1.47 -19.96
CA LYS A 10 16.10 -1.56 -18.71
C LYS A 10 15.12 -1.55 -17.56
N VAL A 11 15.14 -2.61 -16.73
CA VAL A 11 14.20 -2.79 -15.62
C VAL A 11 14.93 -2.73 -14.30
N ILE A 12 14.33 -2.02 -13.33
CA ILE A 12 14.67 -2.05 -11.91
C ILE A 12 13.41 -2.51 -11.19
N VAL A 13 13.53 -3.54 -10.36
CA VAL A 13 12.46 -4.03 -9.49
C VAL A 13 12.70 -3.49 -8.08
N THR A 14 11.69 -2.86 -7.50
CA THR A 14 11.63 -2.53 -6.06
C THR A 14 10.59 -3.43 -5.44
N ASP A 15 10.98 -4.23 -4.45
CA ASP A 15 10.10 -5.21 -3.79
C ASP A 15 10.45 -5.35 -2.31
N HIS A 16 9.55 -5.97 -1.55
CA HIS A 16 9.72 -6.25 -0.12
C HIS A 16 9.24 -7.66 0.28
N HIS A 17 8.84 -8.47 -0.67
CA HIS A 17 8.43 -9.85 -0.43
C HIS A 17 9.64 -10.75 -0.20
N THR A 18 9.41 -11.88 0.45
CA THR A 18 10.46 -12.87 0.64
C THR A 18 10.87 -13.47 -0.71
N ILE A 19 12.16 -13.39 -1.01
CA ILE A 19 12.74 -13.98 -2.21
C ILE A 19 13.10 -15.44 -1.89
N GLU A 20 12.50 -16.37 -2.62
CA GLU A 20 12.73 -17.81 -2.47
C GLU A 20 14.03 -18.24 -3.18
N ASP A 21 13.93 -19.15 -4.17
CA ASP A 21 15.08 -19.75 -4.83
C ASP A 21 15.58 -19.00 -6.06
N THR A 22 14.75 -18.16 -6.65
CA THR A 22 15.06 -17.44 -7.87
C THR A 22 14.88 -15.94 -7.70
N ILE A 23 15.67 -15.15 -8.40
CA ILE A 23 15.58 -13.70 -8.45
C ILE A 23 15.48 -13.25 -9.91
N ALA A 24 14.74 -12.19 -10.17
CA ALA A 24 14.63 -11.61 -11.50
C ALA A 24 16.00 -11.18 -12.03
N ASP A 25 16.29 -11.52 -13.30
CA ASP A 25 17.55 -11.16 -13.97
C ASP A 25 17.54 -9.68 -14.39
N CYS A 26 17.58 -8.79 -13.38
CA CYS A 26 17.66 -7.35 -13.49
C CYS A 26 18.20 -6.76 -12.17
N ILE A 27 18.19 -5.43 -12.05
CA ILE A 27 18.48 -4.78 -10.75
C ILE A 27 17.25 -4.99 -9.85
N VAL A 28 17.43 -5.74 -8.76
CA VAL A 28 16.41 -5.94 -7.72
C VAL A 28 16.85 -5.23 -6.45
N ILE A 29 16.01 -4.34 -5.96
CA ILE A 29 16.16 -3.58 -4.71
C ILE A 29 15.12 -4.15 -3.74
N ASP A 30 15.58 -4.96 -2.80
CA ASP A 30 14.76 -5.64 -1.81
C ASP A 30 15.55 -5.77 -0.49
N PRO A 31 15.03 -5.28 0.64
CA PRO A 31 15.70 -5.38 1.93
C PRO A 31 15.82 -6.81 2.46
N LYS A 32 14.96 -7.73 1.98
CA LYS A 32 14.98 -9.17 2.31
C LYS A 32 15.85 -10.01 1.39
N LYS A 33 16.58 -9.36 0.46
CA LYS A 33 17.41 -10.06 -0.51
C LYS A 33 18.40 -11.01 0.17
N PRO A 34 18.34 -12.34 -0.10
CA PRO A 34 19.24 -13.32 0.49
C PRO A 34 20.70 -13.07 0.12
N GLU A 35 21.62 -13.42 1.03
CA GLU A 35 23.06 -13.21 0.84
C GLU A 35 23.60 -13.88 -0.44
N LYS A 36 23.04 -15.05 -0.81
CA LYS A 36 23.41 -15.75 -2.05
C LYS A 36 23.23 -14.91 -3.33
N PHE A 37 22.41 -13.87 -3.28
CA PHE A 37 22.15 -12.94 -4.41
C PHE A 37 22.82 -11.57 -4.22
N LEU A 38 23.55 -11.33 -3.12
CA LEU A 38 24.30 -10.10 -2.92
C LEU A 38 25.68 -10.23 -3.57
N LYS A 39 26.12 -9.18 -4.26
CA LYS A 39 27.51 -9.09 -4.76
C LYS A 39 28.51 -8.93 -3.63
N ASP A 40 28.06 -8.40 -2.49
CA ASP A 40 28.84 -8.12 -1.31
C ASP A 40 27.93 -8.25 -0.09
N SER A 41 28.17 -9.24 0.76
CA SER A 41 27.35 -9.53 1.94
C SER A 41 27.38 -8.39 2.98
N SER A 42 28.42 -7.56 2.99
CA SER A 42 28.49 -6.37 3.85
C SER A 42 27.47 -5.30 3.48
N ARG A 43 26.84 -5.43 2.32
CA ARG A 43 25.80 -4.50 1.81
C ARG A 43 24.37 -4.97 2.06
N LYS A 44 24.18 -5.94 2.94
CA LYS A 44 22.83 -6.32 3.39
C LYS A 44 22.17 -5.12 4.06
N TYR A 45 20.92 -4.86 3.65
CA TYR A 45 20.17 -3.77 4.28
C TYR A 45 19.86 -4.14 5.74
N PRO A 46 20.08 -3.22 6.71
CA PRO A 46 20.00 -3.57 8.14
C PRO A 46 18.58 -3.78 8.65
N PHE A 47 17.56 -3.27 7.95
CA PHE A 47 16.15 -3.38 8.32
C PHE A 47 15.32 -4.03 7.20
N SER A 48 14.91 -5.28 7.40
CA SER A 48 14.24 -6.09 6.39
C SER A 48 12.73 -5.81 6.20
N ASP A 49 12.09 -5.20 7.19
CA ASP A 49 10.63 -5.14 7.29
C ASP A 49 10.02 -3.88 6.66
N LEU A 50 10.73 -3.23 5.74
CA LEU A 50 10.15 -2.13 4.97
C LEU A 50 8.97 -2.61 4.13
N ALA A 51 7.88 -1.84 4.11
CA ALA A 51 6.81 -1.99 3.12
C ALA A 51 7.30 -1.60 1.72
N GLY A 52 6.61 -2.04 0.67
CA GLY A 52 6.97 -1.72 -0.73
C GLY A 52 7.09 -0.21 -0.99
N CYS A 53 6.20 0.61 -0.42
CA CYS A 53 6.28 2.07 -0.50
C CYS A 53 7.53 2.63 0.23
N GLY A 54 7.93 2.00 1.33
CA GLY A 54 9.16 2.33 2.05
C GLY A 54 10.41 2.04 1.21
N VAL A 55 10.46 0.88 0.54
CA VAL A 55 11.55 0.53 -0.40
C VAL A 55 11.63 1.54 -1.55
N ALA A 56 10.49 1.88 -2.17
CA ALA A 56 10.43 2.88 -3.22
C ALA A 56 10.91 4.25 -2.73
N PHE A 57 10.50 4.67 -1.53
CA PHE A 57 10.95 5.92 -0.91
C PHE A 57 12.47 5.93 -0.67
N LYS A 58 13.04 4.85 -0.15
CA LYS A 58 14.50 4.72 0.07
C LYS A 58 15.27 4.76 -1.24
N PHE A 59 14.75 4.16 -2.29
CA PHE A 59 15.34 4.22 -3.63
C PHE A 59 15.37 5.67 -4.16
N VAL A 60 14.24 6.37 -4.11
CA VAL A 60 14.16 7.78 -4.53
C VAL A 60 15.04 8.66 -3.65
N GLN A 61 15.16 8.38 -2.34
CA GLN A 61 16.07 9.09 -1.44
C GLN A 61 17.55 8.90 -1.84
N ALA A 62 17.93 7.71 -2.29
CA ALA A 62 19.27 7.45 -2.79
C ALA A 62 19.56 8.24 -4.09
N LEU A 63 18.59 8.26 -5.02
CA LEU A 63 18.68 9.06 -6.25
C LEU A 63 18.79 10.57 -5.95
N GLN A 64 17.98 11.06 -5.01
CA GLN A 64 18.02 12.45 -4.56
C GLN A 64 19.41 12.84 -4.04
N ARG A 65 20.01 12.00 -3.19
CA ARG A 65 21.36 12.23 -2.67
C ARG A 65 22.40 12.26 -3.78
N GLN A 66 22.33 11.32 -4.71
CA GLN A 66 23.26 11.23 -5.83
C GLN A 66 23.14 12.44 -6.78
N ALA A 67 21.94 12.95 -6.96
CA ALA A 67 21.66 14.14 -7.77
C ALA A 67 21.97 15.48 -7.05
N GLY A 68 22.37 15.45 -5.78
CA GLY A 68 22.65 16.64 -4.98
C GLY A 68 21.40 17.49 -4.68
N LEU A 69 20.21 16.91 -4.75
CA LEU A 69 18.95 17.63 -4.52
C LEU A 69 18.69 17.86 -3.02
N PRO A 70 17.90 18.90 -2.64
CA PRO A 70 17.61 19.23 -1.25
C PRO A 70 16.98 18.06 -0.48
N ARG A 71 17.41 17.83 0.76
CA ARG A 71 16.95 16.69 1.59
C ARG A 71 15.43 16.74 1.87
N ASN A 72 14.86 17.92 2.01
CA ASN A 72 13.44 18.12 2.30
C ASN A 72 12.51 17.90 1.11
N MET A 73 13.05 17.69 -0.09
CA MET A 73 12.27 17.52 -1.33
C MET A 73 11.29 16.32 -1.25
N LEU A 74 11.65 15.30 -0.49
CA LEU A 74 10.84 14.08 -0.36
C LEU A 74 9.93 14.09 0.88
N ASN A 75 9.97 15.13 1.71
CA ASN A 75 9.14 15.16 2.92
C ASN A 75 7.65 15.03 2.61
N ASP A 76 7.20 15.67 1.51
CA ASP A 76 5.79 15.63 1.11
C ASP A 76 5.33 14.26 0.56
N CYS A 77 6.26 13.29 0.42
CA CYS A 77 5.93 11.91 0.10
C CYS A 77 5.70 11.04 1.34
N LEU A 78 6.10 11.51 2.53
CA LEU A 78 6.05 10.72 3.76
C LEU A 78 4.62 10.37 4.19
N ASP A 79 3.63 11.18 3.87
CA ASP A 79 2.22 10.88 4.11
C ASP A 79 1.79 9.60 3.38
N MET A 80 2.15 9.46 2.11
CA MET A 80 1.85 8.26 1.33
C MET A 80 2.66 7.04 1.81
N VAL A 81 3.90 7.25 2.23
CA VAL A 81 4.72 6.19 2.84
C VAL A 81 4.11 5.70 4.14
N ALA A 82 3.59 6.59 4.98
CA ALA A 82 2.90 6.21 6.21
C ALA A 82 1.63 5.40 5.92
N ILE A 83 0.79 5.88 4.99
CA ILE A 83 -0.44 5.20 4.59
C ILE A 83 -0.13 3.81 4.03
N GLY A 84 0.85 3.70 3.13
CA GLY A 84 1.23 2.41 2.56
C GLY A 84 1.86 1.46 3.58
N THR A 85 2.71 1.96 4.49
CA THR A 85 3.36 1.15 5.52
C THR A 85 2.34 0.57 6.51
N VAL A 86 1.37 1.38 6.95
CA VAL A 86 0.28 0.91 7.83
C VAL A 86 -0.65 -0.04 7.07
N GLY A 87 -0.96 0.29 5.81
CA GLY A 87 -1.85 -0.52 4.96
C GLY A 87 -1.30 -1.89 4.58
N ASP A 88 0.01 -2.04 4.57
CA ASP A 88 0.73 -3.29 4.30
C ASP A 88 0.89 -4.19 5.55
N ILE A 89 0.47 -3.68 6.72
CA ILE A 89 0.47 -4.41 8.01
C ILE A 89 1.89 -4.87 8.42
N VAL A 90 2.94 -4.22 7.96
CA VAL A 90 4.31 -4.50 8.38
C VAL A 90 4.57 -3.98 9.81
N SER A 91 5.61 -4.54 10.46
CA SER A 91 5.98 -4.14 11.81
C SER A 91 6.31 -2.64 11.91
N LEU A 92 5.62 -1.91 12.80
CA LEU A 92 5.86 -0.48 13.05
C LEU A 92 7.00 -0.26 14.06
N ARG A 93 8.17 -0.85 13.77
CA ARG A 93 9.41 -0.70 14.54
C ARG A 93 10.48 -0.01 13.71
N ASP A 94 11.55 0.40 14.33
CA ASP A 94 12.76 0.96 13.70
C ASP A 94 12.45 2.00 12.61
N GLU A 95 12.85 1.77 11.37
CA GLU A 95 12.62 2.70 10.26
C GLU A 95 11.14 2.92 9.98
N ASN A 96 10.32 1.86 9.99
CA ASN A 96 8.89 1.98 9.75
C ASN A 96 8.21 2.90 10.77
N ARG A 97 8.58 2.78 12.07
CA ARG A 97 8.07 3.68 13.10
C ARG A 97 8.41 5.14 12.81
N THR A 98 9.64 5.39 12.38
CA THR A 98 10.10 6.75 12.03
C THR A 98 9.34 7.29 10.82
N LEU A 99 9.23 6.50 9.76
CA LEU A 99 8.52 6.87 8.53
C LEU A 99 7.04 7.15 8.79
N VAL A 100 6.37 6.28 9.57
CA VAL A 100 4.95 6.45 9.91
C VAL A 100 4.74 7.66 10.81
N LYS A 101 5.57 7.85 11.84
CA LYS A 101 5.46 9.02 12.74
C LYS A 101 5.50 10.33 11.96
N TYR A 102 6.55 10.56 11.19
CA TYR A 102 6.68 11.80 10.42
C TYR A 102 5.68 11.88 9.26
N GLY A 103 5.32 10.76 8.66
CA GLY A 103 4.32 10.72 7.61
C GLY A 103 2.92 11.10 8.10
N VAL A 104 2.54 10.70 9.32
CA VAL A 104 1.29 11.11 9.97
C VAL A 104 1.29 12.62 10.27
N GLU A 105 2.42 13.18 10.74
CA GLU A 105 2.56 14.62 10.93
C GLU A 105 2.36 15.39 9.61
N ILE A 106 2.95 14.93 8.51
CA ILE A 106 2.76 15.52 7.19
C ILE A 106 1.32 15.34 6.68
N ALA A 107 0.71 14.17 6.87
CA ALA A 107 -0.67 13.91 6.49
C ALA A 107 -1.65 14.88 7.18
N ASN A 108 -1.48 15.12 8.49
CA ASN A 108 -2.28 16.06 9.27
C ASN A 108 -2.00 17.53 8.93
N SER A 109 -0.89 17.85 8.25
CA SER A 109 -0.59 19.23 7.84
C SER A 109 -1.52 19.77 6.73
N GLY A 110 -2.33 18.90 6.12
CA GLY A 110 -3.26 19.28 5.05
C GLY A 110 -2.61 19.62 3.71
N ARG A 111 -1.31 19.41 3.55
CA ARG A 111 -0.58 19.76 2.31
C ARG A 111 -1.07 18.98 1.10
N ARG A 112 -1.43 17.69 1.28
CA ARG A 112 -1.99 16.87 0.21
C ARG A 112 -3.51 17.05 0.14
N LYS A 113 -3.96 17.86 -0.80
CA LYS A 113 -5.36 18.21 -0.98
C LYS A 113 -6.26 17.00 -1.23
N SER A 114 -5.79 16.02 -2.01
CA SER A 114 -6.52 14.78 -2.26
C SER A 114 -6.76 13.97 -1.00
N LEU A 115 -5.76 13.86 -0.11
CA LEU A 115 -5.91 13.19 1.18
C LEU A 115 -6.89 13.95 2.08
N SER A 116 -6.79 15.27 2.16
CA SER A 116 -7.72 16.11 2.93
C SER A 116 -9.17 15.99 2.44
N LYS A 117 -9.38 15.89 1.13
CA LYS A 117 -10.73 15.65 0.56
C LYS A 117 -11.26 14.26 0.94
N LEU A 118 -10.42 13.23 0.86
CA LEU A 118 -10.80 11.87 1.24
C LEU A 118 -11.14 11.78 2.73
N THR A 119 -10.27 12.27 3.62
CA THR A 119 -10.49 12.21 5.07
C THR A 119 -11.75 12.96 5.50
N LYS A 120 -11.97 14.15 4.94
CA LYS A 120 -13.21 14.91 5.17
C LYS A 120 -14.46 14.16 4.73
N ALA A 121 -14.42 13.51 3.56
CA ALA A 121 -15.56 12.79 3.01
C ALA A 121 -15.90 11.51 3.80
N ILE A 122 -14.92 10.94 4.51
CA ILE A 122 -15.10 9.76 5.38
C ILE A 122 -15.12 10.09 6.88
N SER A 123 -15.24 11.40 7.21
CA SER A 123 -15.37 11.92 8.59
C SER A 123 -14.19 11.56 9.50
N ILE A 124 -12.97 11.67 8.99
CA ILE A 124 -11.73 11.55 9.77
C ILE A 124 -11.20 12.96 10.03
N ASP A 125 -11.24 13.40 11.27
CA ASP A 125 -10.75 14.72 11.70
C ASP A 125 -9.24 14.71 11.97
N GLU A 126 -8.73 13.62 12.53
CA GLU A 126 -7.31 13.43 12.82
C GLU A 126 -6.79 12.11 12.24
N ILE A 127 -5.69 12.20 11.50
CA ILE A 127 -5.02 11.03 10.92
C ILE A 127 -4.06 10.45 11.96
N ASN A 128 -4.23 9.17 12.27
CA ASN A 128 -3.35 8.34 13.08
C ASN A 128 -3.27 6.93 12.49
N SER A 129 -2.50 6.03 13.08
CA SER A 129 -2.34 4.66 12.56
C SER A 129 -3.65 3.90 12.48
N GLU A 130 -4.57 4.11 13.43
CA GLU A 130 -5.88 3.47 13.46
C GLU A 130 -6.80 3.99 12.34
N SER A 131 -6.89 5.32 12.19
CA SER A 131 -7.70 5.93 11.13
C SER A 131 -7.13 5.63 9.74
N ILE A 132 -5.82 5.43 9.60
CA ILE A 132 -5.21 4.93 8.37
C ILE A 132 -5.67 3.49 8.11
N ALA A 133 -5.46 2.57 9.08
CA ALA A 133 -5.71 1.13 8.91
C ALA A 133 -7.19 0.82 8.65
N PHE A 134 -8.10 1.45 9.39
CA PHE A 134 -9.53 1.12 9.38
C PHE A 134 -10.40 2.12 8.61
N GLY A 135 -9.87 3.31 8.31
CA GLY A 135 -10.56 4.34 7.55
C GLY A 135 -10.00 4.53 6.14
N ILE A 136 -8.79 5.06 6.00
CA ILE A 136 -8.22 5.47 4.72
C ILE A 136 -7.90 4.27 3.82
N VAL A 137 -7.15 3.29 4.33
CA VAL A 137 -6.68 2.12 3.57
C VAL A 137 -7.83 1.28 2.99
N PRO A 138 -8.93 0.99 3.74
CA PRO A 138 -10.05 0.25 3.18
C PRO A 138 -10.71 0.91 1.96
N HIS A 139 -10.76 2.26 1.92
CA HIS A 139 -11.29 2.98 0.77
C HIS A 139 -10.36 2.91 -0.45
N ILE A 140 -9.05 3.02 -0.23
CA ILE A 140 -8.04 2.88 -1.29
C ILE A 140 -8.07 1.47 -1.87
N ASN A 141 -8.01 0.44 -1.02
CA ASN A 141 -7.95 -0.96 -1.43
C ASN A 141 -9.24 -1.44 -2.12
N ALA A 142 -10.38 -0.88 -1.75
CA ALA A 142 -11.67 -1.26 -2.34
C ALA A 142 -11.71 -1.04 -3.85
N THR A 143 -11.03 -0.03 -4.38
CA THR A 143 -11.00 0.20 -5.83
C THR A 143 -10.25 -0.89 -6.58
N GLY A 144 -9.14 -1.39 -6.05
CA GLY A 144 -8.41 -2.51 -6.64
C GLY A 144 -9.18 -3.83 -6.61
N ARG A 145 -10.08 -3.99 -5.63
CA ARG A 145 -10.92 -5.18 -5.47
C ARG A 145 -12.19 -5.14 -6.32
N MET A 146 -12.83 -3.97 -6.43
CA MET A 146 -14.17 -3.81 -7.04
C MET A 146 -14.14 -3.15 -8.43
N ALA A 147 -13.02 -2.50 -8.82
CA ALA A 147 -12.94 -1.76 -10.08
C ALA A 147 -11.50 -1.80 -10.63
N SER A 148 -10.72 -0.74 -10.40
CA SER A 148 -9.32 -0.63 -10.81
C SER A 148 -8.51 0.16 -9.76
N ALA A 149 -7.35 -0.35 -9.39
CA ALA A 149 -6.40 0.35 -8.52
C ALA A 149 -5.97 1.71 -9.09
N SER A 150 -6.07 1.91 -10.40
CA SER A 150 -5.76 3.18 -11.07
C SER A 150 -6.60 4.35 -10.53
N GLU A 151 -7.81 4.10 -10.06
CA GLU A 151 -8.69 5.13 -9.50
C GLU A 151 -8.08 5.80 -8.27
N ALA A 152 -7.51 5.00 -7.37
CA ALA A 152 -6.84 5.53 -6.19
C ALA A 152 -5.52 6.24 -6.56
N VAL A 153 -4.74 5.70 -7.49
CA VAL A 153 -3.52 6.35 -7.98
C VAL A 153 -3.84 7.72 -8.58
N GLU A 154 -4.86 7.79 -9.44
CA GLU A 154 -5.26 9.04 -10.09
C GLU A 154 -5.71 10.11 -9.09
N LEU A 155 -6.39 9.73 -8.00
CA LEU A 155 -6.74 10.64 -6.90
C LEU A 155 -5.49 11.36 -6.36
N PHE A 156 -4.39 10.64 -6.16
CA PHE A 156 -3.20 11.18 -5.50
C PHE A 156 -2.23 11.90 -6.44
N ILE A 157 -2.32 11.70 -7.76
CA ILE A 157 -1.43 12.33 -8.74
C ILE A 157 -2.10 13.48 -9.52
N THR A 158 -3.44 13.56 -9.54
CA THR A 158 -4.14 14.63 -10.28
C THR A 158 -3.95 16.00 -9.64
N GLY A 159 -3.84 17.04 -10.48
CA GLY A 159 -3.90 18.44 -10.04
C GLY A 159 -5.30 19.06 -10.08
N SER A 160 -6.31 18.32 -10.58
CA SER A 160 -7.67 18.82 -10.78
C SER A 160 -8.57 18.54 -9.61
N ASP A 161 -9.15 19.59 -8.99
CA ASP A 161 -10.10 19.47 -7.90
C ASP A 161 -11.33 18.63 -8.26
N ARG A 162 -11.86 18.85 -9.46
CA ARG A 162 -13.01 18.10 -9.96
C ARG A 162 -12.70 16.61 -10.05
N VAL A 163 -11.54 16.26 -10.62
CA VAL A 163 -11.11 14.86 -10.71
C VAL A 163 -10.92 14.27 -9.31
N MET A 164 -10.32 15.01 -8.37
CA MET A 164 -10.20 14.57 -6.97
C MET A 164 -11.58 14.25 -6.37
N ASP A 165 -12.57 15.13 -6.52
CA ASP A 165 -13.92 14.94 -5.98
C ASP A 165 -14.60 13.71 -6.61
N ASP A 166 -14.51 13.54 -7.92
CA ASP A 166 -15.04 12.37 -8.64
C ASP A 166 -14.38 11.07 -8.14
N LYS A 167 -13.04 11.06 -7.94
CA LYS A 167 -12.32 9.88 -7.44
C LYS A 167 -12.64 9.57 -5.99
N VAL A 168 -12.73 10.57 -5.11
CA VAL A 168 -13.15 10.37 -3.71
C VAL A 168 -14.54 9.73 -3.65
N ALA A 169 -15.50 10.24 -4.43
CA ALA A 169 -16.83 9.65 -4.50
C ALA A 169 -16.77 8.18 -4.94
N LYS A 170 -15.94 7.85 -5.95
CA LYS A 170 -15.77 6.49 -6.44
C LYS A 170 -15.15 5.56 -5.39
N LEU A 171 -14.14 5.99 -4.66
CA LEU A 171 -13.54 5.23 -3.57
C LEU A 171 -14.59 4.88 -2.50
N ILE A 172 -15.45 5.83 -2.13
CA ILE A 172 -16.52 5.63 -1.15
C ILE A 172 -17.54 4.61 -1.65
N ILE A 173 -17.96 4.72 -2.90
CA ILE A 173 -18.91 3.78 -3.52
C ILE A 173 -18.34 2.37 -3.55
N CYS A 174 -17.09 2.20 -4.02
CA CYS A 174 -16.42 0.90 -4.05
C CYS A 174 -16.29 0.28 -2.65
N ASN A 175 -15.94 1.05 -1.64
CA ASN A 175 -15.81 0.52 -0.27
C ASN A 175 -17.18 0.16 0.34
N ARG A 176 -18.23 0.92 0.03
CA ARG A 176 -19.60 0.60 0.45
C ARG A 176 -20.07 -0.72 -0.18
N GLU A 177 -19.85 -0.88 -1.46
CA GLU A 177 -20.22 -2.10 -2.18
C GLU A 177 -19.42 -3.31 -1.66
N ARG A 178 -18.11 -3.17 -1.46
CA ARG A 178 -17.30 -4.20 -0.83
C ARG A 178 -17.87 -4.65 0.53
N LYS A 179 -18.24 -3.68 1.39
CA LYS A 179 -18.82 -3.98 2.71
C LYS A 179 -20.16 -4.71 2.58
N ARG A 180 -21.03 -4.28 1.64
CA ARG A 180 -22.32 -4.92 1.40
C ARG A 180 -22.15 -6.39 0.99
N ILE A 181 -21.28 -6.67 0.02
CA ILE A 181 -21.02 -8.04 -0.44
C ILE A 181 -20.38 -8.89 0.66
N GLN A 182 -19.48 -8.28 1.47
CA GLN A 182 -18.87 -8.98 2.61
C GLN A 182 -19.92 -9.37 3.67
N GLU A 183 -20.86 -8.49 3.97
CA GLU A 183 -21.95 -8.76 4.92
C GLU A 183 -22.88 -9.87 4.41
N GLU A 184 -23.30 -9.79 3.15
CA GLU A 184 -24.12 -10.84 2.52
C GLU A 184 -23.39 -12.21 2.53
N ALA A 185 -22.09 -12.22 2.21
CA ALA A 185 -21.29 -13.43 2.26
C ALA A 185 -21.19 -14.00 3.69
N TYR A 186 -21.02 -13.12 4.68
CA TYR A 186 -20.96 -13.51 6.08
C TYR A 186 -22.29 -14.11 6.56
N GLU A 187 -23.43 -13.46 6.28
CA GLU A 187 -24.76 -13.98 6.63
C GLU A 187 -25.01 -15.35 5.98
N ASN A 188 -24.69 -15.51 4.70
CA ASN A 188 -24.80 -16.79 4.01
C ASN A 188 -23.91 -17.88 4.63
N CYS A 189 -22.74 -17.53 5.16
CA CYS A 189 -21.88 -18.46 5.87
C CYS A 189 -22.45 -18.87 7.24
N LEU A 190 -23.07 -17.94 7.96
CA LEU A 190 -23.69 -18.24 9.26
C LEU A 190 -24.79 -19.28 9.15
N ASP A 191 -25.59 -19.26 8.08
CA ASP A 191 -26.66 -20.22 7.83
C ASP A 191 -26.14 -21.67 7.62
N LEU A 192 -24.83 -21.83 7.32
CA LEU A 192 -24.18 -23.11 7.09
C LEU A 192 -23.49 -23.69 8.36
N VAL A 193 -23.52 -22.96 9.47
CA VAL A 193 -22.82 -23.33 10.71
C VAL A 193 -23.82 -23.73 11.80
N SER A 194 -23.63 -24.89 12.44
CA SER A 194 -24.50 -25.34 13.54
C SER A 194 -24.18 -24.67 14.87
N GLY A 195 -22.99 -24.11 15.04
CA GLY A 195 -22.49 -23.49 16.27
C GLY A 195 -21.89 -24.47 17.28
N GLU A 196 -21.81 -25.76 16.95
CA GLU A 196 -21.24 -26.82 17.80
C GLU A 196 -19.82 -27.23 17.36
N GLU A 197 -19.32 -26.66 16.23
CA GLU A 197 -18.04 -27.02 15.63
C GLU A 197 -16.86 -26.41 16.41
N ASN A 198 -15.80 -27.21 16.63
CA ASN A 198 -14.54 -26.71 17.19
C ASN A 198 -13.70 -25.93 16.16
N PHE A 199 -13.92 -26.16 14.87
CA PHE A 199 -13.37 -25.42 13.75
C PHE A 199 -14.35 -25.48 12.57
N ILE A 200 -14.33 -24.46 11.75
CA ILE A 200 -15.28 -24.29 10.64
C ILE A 200 -14.51 -24.25 9.33
N VAL A 201 -14.89 -25.13 8.38
CA VAL A 201 -14.43 -25.09 7.00
C VAL A 201 -15.65 -25.08 6.10
N LEU A 202 -15.84 -23.97 5.40
CA LEU A 202 -16.99 -23.80 4.49
C LEU A 202 -16.51 -23.74 3.04
N ARG A 203 -17.28 -24.38 2.16
CA ARG A 203 -17.16 -24.19 0.72
C ARG A 203 -18.32 -23.33 0.25
N VAL A 204 -18.01 -22.10 -0.15
CA VAL A 204 -19.00 -21.16 -0.66
C VAL A 204 -18.78 -21.00 -2.17
N SER A 205 -19.84 -21.18 -2.96
CA SER A 205 -19.85 -20.87 -4.39
C SER A 205 -20.07 -19.37 -4.59
N ASP A 206 -19.51 -18.84 -5.67
CA ASP A 206 -19.75 -17.47 -6.13
C ASP A 206 -19.30 -16.34 -5.20
N MET A 207 -18.37 -16.61 -4.26
CA MET A 207 -17.74 -15.58 -3.45
C MET A 207 -16.79 -14.76 -4.32
N HIS A 208 -16.94 -13.45 -4.29
CA HIS A 208 -16.04 -12.54 -4.99
C HIS A 208 -14.62 -12.60 -4.35
N GLU A 209 -13.59 -12.91 -5.14
CA GLU A 209 -12.21 -13.11 -4.67
C GLU A 209 -11.65 -11.92 -3.86
N GLY A 210 -12.09 -10.70 -4.14
CA GLY A 210 -11.70 -9.48 -3.41
C GLY A 210 -12.29 -9.34 -2.01
N ILE A 211 -13.10 -10.33 -1.54
CA ILE A 211 -13.82 -10.27 -0.25
C ILE A 211 -13.42 -11.42 0.67
N ALA A 212 -12.86 -12.48 0.10
CA ALA A 212 -12.36 -13.64 0.84
C ALA A 212 -11.20 -13.28 1.77
#